data_32bd555e5444871cb4371118050a3153
#
_entry.id   32bd555e5444871cb4371118050a3153
#
_cell.length_a   1.000
_cell.length_b   1.000
_cell.length_c   1.000
_cell.angle_alpha   90.00
_cell.angle_beta   90.00
_cell.angle_gamma   90.00
#
_symmetry.space_group_name_H-M   'P 1'
#
loop_
_entity.id
_entity.type
_entity.pdbx_description
1 polymer ?
#
loop_
_entity_poly.entity_id
_entity_poly.type
_entity_poly.pdbx_seq_one_letter_code
_entity_poly.pdbx_strand_id
1 'polypeptide(L)'
;MFFRRPSCLERRSHFTRKRACSMKLSFQTAGPDGARTLLVKTSVSPDAYQDLTQRLLSVQELQAQQVAFLTPPQGDGVVRLETAAGALSGDLLRQAGLAFAVSRGIRREKKFPVEAQSVPAPLLVHANPLTGQVTVDLPPPQAQGTRSLFGQQASVLHFPGLSYVICQGSALPPDPELRTLLSQLAQEWEIPGAGVLFWNPQEDFMRSAVYLPKTDTLLQPPCCSTAAAAMAAWHARRQEGLHKRTIRQPGGTLQTTVAIQGGSLRRLSVGGPVTLGPAYEIAF
;
A
#
# COMPACT_ATOMS: atom_id res chain seq x y z
N MET A 1 -13.95 -62.37 58.44
CA MET A 1 -13.01 -61.30 58.17
C MET A 1 -13.11 -60.94 56.70
N PHE A 2 -13.91 -59.94 56.33
CA PHE A 2 -14.16 -59.58 54.93
C PHE A 2 -13.53 -58.21 54.68
N PHE A 3 -12.51 -58.15 53.84
CA PHE A 3 -11.93 -56.90 53.33
C PHE A 3 -12.68 -56.47 52.10
N ARG A 4 -13.38 -55.32 52.18
CA ARG A 4 -13.92 -54.59 51.03
C ARG A 4 -12.85 -53.72 50.44
N ARG A 5 -12.63 -53.82 49.10
CA ARG A 5 -11.83 -52.89 48.30
C ARG A 5 -12.63 -51.65 47.95
N PRO A 6 -12.04 -50.45 47.95
CA PRO A 6 -12.73 -49.25 47.49
C PRO A 6 -12.76 -49.15 45.97
N SER A 7 -13.88 -48.70 45.42
CA SER A 7 -14.15 -48.46 44.01
C SER A 7 -13.40 -47.26 43.49
N CYS A 8 -12.75 -47.47 42.34
CA CYS A 8 -12.06 -46.46 41.53
C CYS A 8 -13.09 -45.49 40.95
N LEU A 9 -13.06 -44.22 41.38
CA LEU A 9 -13.83 -43.13 40.81
C LEU A 9 -13.14 -42.70 39.50
N GLU A 10 -13.74 -43.05 38.38
CA GLU A 10 -13.41 -42.51 37.06
C GLU A 10 -13.69 -41.02 37.02
N ARG A 11 -12.64 -40.20 37.06
CA ARG A 11 -12.69 -38.79 36.70
C ARG A 11 -12.80 -38.72 35.18
N ARG A 12 -14.01 -38.54 34.66
CA ARG A 12 -14.22 -38.11 33.26
C ARG A 12 -13.77 -36.65 33.14
N SER A 13 -12.59 -36.44 32.62
CA SER A 13 -12.15 -35.12 32.13
C SER A 13 -12.94 -34.77 30.87
N HIS A 14 -13.92 -33.90 31.01
CA HIS A 14 -14.55 -33.24 29.88
C HIS A 14 -13.53 -32.29 29.26
N PHE A 15 -12.74 -32.78 28.31
CA PHE A 15 -12.05 -31.95 27.37
C PHE A 15 -13.09 -31.38 26.40
N THR A 16 -13.65 -30.25 26.72
CA THR A 16 -14.38 -29.41 25.75
C THR A 16 -13.37 -28.95 24.71
N ARG A 17 -13.26 -29.69 23.58
CA ARG A 17 -12.67 -29.15 22.36
C ARG A 17 -13.42 -27.86 22.01
N LYS A 18 -12.85 -26.69 22.34
CA LYS A 18 -13.24 -25.43 21.73
C LYS A 18 -13.14 -25.66 20.23
N ARG A 19 -14.29 -25.75 19.53
CA ARG A 19 -14.34 -25.64 18.08
C ARG A 19 -13.64 -24.34 17.74
N ALA A 20 -12.46 -24.42 17.14
CA ALA A 20 -11.82 -23.27 16.52
C ALA A 20 -12.84 -22.73 15.52
N CYS A 21 -13.41 -21.56 15.79
CA CYS A 21 -14.29 -20.89 14.87
C CYS A 21 -13.41 -20.51 13.66
N SER A 22 -13.48 -21.28 12.59
CA SER A 22 -12.74 -20.97 11.35
C SER A 22 -13.31 -19.67 10.79
N MET A 23 -12.50 -18.63 10.78
CA MET A 23 -12.85 -17.35 10.17
C MET A 23 -12.78 -17.51 8.65
N LYS A 24 -13.88 -17.21 7.95
CA LYS A 24 -13.89 -17.13 6.50
C LYS A 24 -13.50 -15.73 6.06
N LEU A 25 -12.46 -15.62 5.26
CA LEU A 25 -12.04 -14.36 4.65
C LEU A 25 -12.43 -14.35 3.17
N SER A 26 -13.14 -13.31 2.76
CA SER A 26 -13.39 -12.99 1.37
C SER A 26 -12.42 -11.89 0.93
N PHE A 27 -11.72 -12.10 -0.17
CA PHE A 27 -10.81 -11.11 -0.74
C PHE A 27 -10.83 -11.16 -2.27
N GLN A 28 -10.37 -10.10 -2.88
CA GLN A 28 -10.20 -9.99 -4.33
C GLN A 28 -8.74 -9.65 -4.64
N THR A 29 -8.18 -10.29 -5.66
CA THR A 29 -6.85 -9.93 -6.14
C THR A 29 -6.90 -8.66 -6.98
N ALA A 30 -5.88 -7.82 -6.87
CA ALA A 30 -5.73 -6.61 -7.65
C ALA A 30 -4.26 -6.34 -7.93
N GLY A 31 -3.97 -5.56 -8.97
CA GLY A 31 -2.61 -5.08 -9.24
C GLY A 31 -2.38 -4.85 -10.72
N PRO A 32 -1.26 -4.20 -11.07
CA PRO A 32 -0.66 -4.32 -12.40
C PRO A 32 -0.07 -5.73 -12.56
N ASP A 33 0.20 -6.13 -13.78
CA ASP A 33 0.88 -7.40 -14.06
C ASP A 33 2.19 -7.51 -13.26
N GLY A 34 2.36 -8.62 -12.53
CA GLY A 34 3.53 -8.89 -11.69
C GLY A 34 3.50 -8.35 -10.25
N ALA A 35 2.47 -7.60 -9.87
CA ALA A 35 2.27 -7.16 -8.48
C ALA A 35 0.87 -7.54 -8.00
N ARG A 36 0.77 -8.49 -7.07
CA ARG A 36 -0.53 -8.96 -6.57
C ARG A 36 -0.82 -8.44 -5.18
N THR A 37 -1.92 -7.69 -5.08
CA THR A 37 -2.52 -7.25 -3.82
C THR A 37 -3.74 -8.10 -3.50
N LEU A 38 -3.96 -8.40 -2.22
CA LEU A 38 -5.21 -8.97 -1.71
C LEU A 38 -6.04 -7.85 -1.08
N LEU A 39 -7.19 -7.56 -1.67
CA LEU A 39 -8.17 -6.62 -1.12
C LEU A 39 -9.18 -7.42 -0.27
N VAL A 40 -8.97 -7.47 1.04
CA VAL A 40 -9.83 -8.18 1.99
C VAL A 40 -11.12 -7.39 2.17
N LYS A 41 -12.26 -8.05 1.97
CA LYS A 41 -13.61 -7.48 2.06
C LYS A 41 -14.35 -7.88 3.33
N THR A 42 -13.89 -8.93 3.99
CA THR A 42 -14.43 -9.36 5.29
C THR A 42 -14.08 -8.33 6.34
N SER A 43 -15.07 -7.91 7.11
CA SER A 43 -14.84 -7.03 8.26
C SER A 43 -14.07 -7.80 9.34
N VAL A 44 -12.91 -7.30 9.70
CA VAL A 44 -12.05 -7.84 10.77
C VAL A 44 -11.61 -6.70 11.68
N SER A 45 -11.27 -7.01 12.93
CA SER A 45 -10.72 -6.00 13.85
C SER A 45 -9.36 -5.50 13.38
N PRO A 46 -9.08 -4.19 13.48
CA PRO A 46 -7.76 -3.63 13.16
C PRO A 46 -6.60 -4.31 13.90
N ASP A 47 -6.84 -4.81 15.11
CA ASP A 47 -5.83 -5.55 15.89
C ASP A 47 -5.40 -6.86 15.22
N ALA A 48 -6.26 -7.44 14.37
CA ALA A 48 -5.96 -8.65 13.63
C ALA A 48 -5.21 -8.39 12.30
N TYR A 49 -5.08 -7.14 11.85
CA TYR A 49 -4.52 -6.83 10.53
C TYR A 49 -3.09 -7.33 10.34
N GLN A 50 -2.26 -7.21 11.37
CA GLN A 50 -0.86 -7.62 11.29
C GLN A 50 -0.75 -9.15 11.15
N ASP A 51 -1.40 -9.92 12.01
CA ASP A 51 -1.42 -11.39 11.97
C ASP A 51 -1.99 -11.90 10.65
N LEU A 52 -3.15 -11.39 10.24
CA LEU A 52 -3.79 -11.77 8.98
C LEU A 52 -2.93 -11.43 7.76
N THR A 53 -2.27 -10.26 7.76
CA THR A 53 -1.36 -9.87 6.69
C THR A 53 -0.22 -10.86 6.56
N GLN A 54 0.45 -11.19 7.67
CA GLN A 54 1.57 -12.15 7.66
C GLN A 54 1.12 -13.54 7.20
N ARG A 55 -0.01 -14.03 7.69
CA ARG A 55 -0.58 -15.32 7.28
C ARG A 55 -0.96 -15.35 5.80
N LEU A 56 -1.63 -14.32 5.29
CA LEU A 56 -2.00 -14.23 3.87
C LEU A 56 -0.78 -14.14 2.95
N LEU A 57 0.25 -13.38 3.34
CA LEU A 57 1.50 -13.27 2.57
C LEU A 57 2.32 -14.57 2.59
N SER A 58 2.17 -15.41 3.62
CA SER A 58 2.86 -16.72 3.70
C SER A 58 2.23 -17.81 2.84
N VAL A 59 1.01 -17.61 2.31
CA VAL A 59 0.35 -18.56 1.41
C VAL A 59 0.95 -18.41 0.01
N GLN A 60 1.84 -19.34 -0.36
CA GLN A 60 2.60 -19.28 -1.62
C GLN A 60 1.70 -19.26 -2.87
N GLU A 61 0.58 -19.97 -2.84
CA GLU A 61 -0.37 -20.06 -3.96
C GLU A 61 -1.01 -18.70 -4.29
N LEU A 62 -1.12 -17.83 -3.30
CA LEU A 62 -1.67 -16.49 -3.50
C LEU A 62 -0.67 -15.56 -4.18
N GLN A 63 0.64 -15.81 -4.07
CA GLN A 63 1.71 -14.97 -4.62
C GLN A 63 1.52 -13.48 -4.31
N ALA A 64 0.96 -13.19 -3.13
CA ALA A 64 0.62 -11.84 -2.72
C ALA A 64 1.86 -11.08 -2.25
N GLN A 65 1.95 -9.82 -2.59
CA GLN A 65 2.99 -8.89 -2.13
C GLN A 65 2.46 -7.90 -1.10
N GLN A 66 1.15 -7.63 -1.13
CA GLN A 66 0.50 -6.69 -0.23
C GLN A 66 -0.90 -7.18 0.16
N VAL A 67 -1.33 -6.77 1.34
CA VAL A 67 -2.69 -7.00 1.84
C VAL A 67 -3.28 -5.66 2.27
N ALA A 68 -4.51 -5.40 1.83
CA ALA A 68 -5.28 -4.24 2.22
C ALA A 68 -6.69 -4.65 2.65
N PHE A 69 -7.25 -3.93 3.59
CA PHE A 69 -8.58 -4.17 4.14
C PHE A 69 -9.52 -3.07 3.66
N LEU A 70 -10.62 -3.47 3.01
CA LEU A 70 -11.67 -2.56 2.58
C LEU A 70 -12.77 -2.55 3.62
N THR A 71 -12.90 -1.44 4.33
CA THR A 71 -13.84 -1.27 5.42
C THR A 71 -14.91 -0.22 5.07
N PRO A 72 -16.05 -0.19 5.79
CA PRO A 72 -17.01 0.91 5.68
C PRO A 72 -16.31 2.25 5.94
N PRO A 73 -16.73 3.32 5.23
CA PRO A 73 -16.18 4.65 5.49
C PRO A 73 -16.52 5.13 6.90
N GLN A 74 -15.67 5.98 7.45
CA GLN A 74 -15.87 6.62 8.76
C GLN A 74 -16.30 8.09 8.63
N GLY A 75 -16.20 8.66 7.44
CA GLY A 75 -16.58 10.02 7.09
C GLY A 75 -17.25 10.09 5.73
N ASP A 76 -16.83 11.03 4.90
CA ASP A 76 -17.47 11.34 3.60
C ASP A 76 -16.98 10.44 2.45
N GLY A 77 -16.21 9.40 2.74
CA GLY A 77 -15.76 8.45 1.75
C GLY A 77 -16.84 7.46 1.30
N VAL A 78 -16.56 6.74 0.22
CA VAL A 78 -17.43 5.64 -0.25
C VAL A 78 -16.93 4.26 0.22
N VAL A 79 -15.65 4.18 0.52
CA VAL A 79 -14.94 3.02 1.08
C VAL A 79 -13.70 3.53 1.81
N ARG A 80 -13.30 2.83 2.84
CA ARG A 80 -12.07 3.10 3.57
C ARG A 80 -11.05 2.01 3.31
N LEU A 81 -9.83 2.42 3.00
CA LEU A 81 -8.66 1.59 2.81
C LEU A 81 -7.81 1.58 4.08
N GLU A 82 -7.54 0.41 4.59
CA GLU A 82 -6.67 0.20 5.74
C GLU A 82 -5.61 -0.86 5.45
N THR A 83 -4.47 -0.76 6.10
CA THR A 83 -3.37 -1.73 6.01
C THR A 83 -2.77 -1.98 7.38
N ALA A 84 -2.12 -3.11 7.58
CA ALA A 84 -1.40 -3.38 8.82
C ALA A 84 -0.31 -2.35 9.10
N ALA A 85 0.37 -1.87 8.07
CA ALA A 85 1.46 -0.90 8.20
C ALA A 85 0.98 0.53 8.44
N GLY A 86 -0.17 0.93 7.91
CA GLY A 86 -0.68 2.31 8.04
C GLY A 86 -0.06 3.33 7.08
N ALA A 87 0.81 2.92 6.18
CA ALA A 87 1.46 3.80 5.22
C ALA A 87 0.53 4.19 4.06
N LEU A 88 0.71 5.40 3.51
CA LEU A 88 0.00 5.84 2.31
C LEU A 88 0.45 5.04 1.09
N SER A 89 -0.51 4.52 0.33
CA SER A 89 -0.24 3.81 -0.92
C SER A 89 -1.19 4.26 -2.03
N GLY A 90 -0.65 4.93 -3.04
CA GLY A 90 -1.41 5.34 -4.22
C GLY A 90 -1.93 4.15 -5.04
N ASP A 91 -1.19 3.04 -5.03
CA ASP A 91 -1.61 1.81 -5.73
C ASP A 91 -2.82 1.19 -5.07
N LEU A 92 -2.79 1.03 -3.75
CA LEU A 92 -3.90 0.47 -2.99
C LEU A 92 -5.16 1.35 -3.09
N LEU A 93 -5.00 2.67 -3.09
CA LEU A 93 -6.11 3.61 -3.28
C LEU A 93 -6.77 3.47 -4.65
N ARG A 94 -5.96 3.35 -5.72
CA ARG A 94 -6.46 3.12 -7.08
C ARG A 94 -7.21 1.79 -7.18
N GLN A 95 -6.63 0.73 -6.58
CA GLN A 95 -7.24 -0.60 -6.54
C GLN A 95 -8.55 -0.62 -5.74
N ALA A 96 -8.60 0.05 -4.58
CA ALA A 96 -9.81 0.18 -3.76
C ALA A 96 -10.92 0.91 -4.52
N GLY A 97 -10.60 2.02 -5.20
CA GLY A 97 -11.56 2.78 -6.00
C GLY A 97 -12.13 1.96 -7.17
N LEU A 98 -11.28 1.20 -7.88
CA LEU A 98 -11.77 0.32 -8.96
C LEU A 98 -12.63 -0.81 -8.41
N ALA A 99 -12.20 -1.48 -7.33
CA ALA A 99 -12.96 -2.54 -6.69
C ALA A 99 -14.33 -2.06 -6.20
N PHE A 100 -14.40 -0.85 -5.63
CA PHE A 100 -15.66 -0.20 -5.27
C PHE A 100 -16.54 0.04 -6.50
N ALA A 101 -15.99 0.64 -7.56
CA ALA A 101 -16.75 0.92 -8.79
C ALA A 101 -17.35 -0.35 -9.40
N VAL A 102 -16.56 -1.42 -9.51
CA VAL A 102 -17.00 -2.71 -10.03
C VAL A 102 -18.07 -3.34 -9.13
N SER A 103 -17.89 -3.31 -7.82
CA SER A 103 -18.85 -3.87 -6.86
C SER A 103 -20.22 -3.17 -6.88
N ARG A 104 -20.25 -1.90 -7.32
CA ARG A 104 -21.48 -1.09 -7.49
C ARG A 104 -22.05 -1.16 -8.90
N GLY A 105 -21.52 -1.99 -9.78
CA GLY A 105 -21.98 -2.12 -11.15
C GLY A 105 -21.79 -0.85 -12.00
N ILE A 106 -20.86 0.03 -11.63
CA ILE A 106 -20.57 1.25 -12.38
C ILE A 106 -19.86 0.86 -13.68
N ARG A 107 -20.38 1.34 -14.81
CA ARG A 107 -19.89 1.01 -16.16
C ARG A 107 -19.39 2.24 -16.93
N ARG A 108 -19.07 3.32 -16.24
CA ARG A 108 -18.52 4.57 -16.84
C ARG A 108 -17.48 5.15 -15.89
N GLU A 109 -16.64 6.00 -16.43
CA GLU A 109 -15.71 6.77 -15.60
C GLU A 109 -16.46 7.57 -14.54
N LYS A 110 -16.00 7.48 -13.31
CA LYS A 110 -16.57 8.20 -12.18
C LYS A 110 -15.52 8.54 -11.15
N LYS A 111 -15.76 9.62 -10.41
CA LYS A 111 -14.96 10.08 -9.28
C LYS A 111 -15.60 9.64 -7.99
N PHE A 112 -14.79 9.19 -7.04
CA PHE A 112 -15.23 8.81 -5.68
C PHE A 112 -14.25 9.31 -4.64
N PRO A 113 -14.72 9.76 -3.47
CA PRO A 113 -13.87 9.97 -2.31
C PRO A 113 -13.56 8.61 -1.66
N VAL A 114 -12.29 8.25 -1.56
CA VAL A 114 -11.79 7.04 -0.88
C VAL A 114 -11.02 7.46 0.36
N GLU A 115 -11.37 6.92 1.51
CA GLU A 115 -10.66 7.18 2.74
C GLU A 115 -9.41 6.30 2.85
N ALA A 116 -8.36 6.82 3.49
CA ALA A 116 -7.16 6.08 3.87
C ALA A 116 -6.82 6.39 5.31
N GLN A 117 -6.39 5.38 6.07
CA GLN A 117 -6.08 5.56 7.50
C GLN A 117 -4.96 6.56 7.77
N SER A 118 -4.06 6.78 6.81
CA SER A 118 -2.93 7.71 6.92
C SER A 118 -3.29 9.17 6.62
N VAL A 119 -4.49 9.45 6.12
CA VAL A 119 -4.90 10.79 5.68
C VAL A 119 -6.26 11.14 6.29
N PRO A 120 -6.40 12.32 6.93
CA PRO A 120 -7.65 12.68 7.60
C PRO A 120 -8.82 12.96 6.64
N ALA A 121 -8.54 13.44 5.43
CA ALA A 121 -9.56 13.73 4.43
C ALA A 121 -9.59 12.65 3.35
N PRO A 122 -10.76 12.30 2.80
CA PRO A 122 -10.86 11.37 1.69
C PRO A 122 -10.09 11.86 0.46
N LEU A 123 -9.45 10.93 -0.24
CA LEU A 123 -8.72 11.20 -1.48
C LEU A 123 -9.59 10.90 -2.69
N LEU A 124 -9.53 11.76 -3.71
CA LEU A 124 -10.36 11.61 -4.89
C LEU A 124 -9.74 10.58 -5.84
N VAL A 125 -10.49 9.51 -6.09
CA VAL A 125 -10.14 8.47 -7.06
C VAL A 125 -11.04 8.58 -8.28
N HIS A 126 -10.45 8.62 -9.47
CA HIS A 126 -11.14 8.57 -10.76
C HIS A 126 -10.95 7.19 -11.34
N ALA A 127 -11.97 6.40 -11.47
CA ALA A 127 -11.90 5.06 -12.02
C ALA A 127 -12.79 4.90 -13.25
N ASN A 128 -12.23 4.26 -14.27
CA ASN A 128 -12.98 3.78 -15.43
C ASN A 128 -12.99 2.24 -15.41
N PRO A 129 -14.08 1.60 -14.95
CA PRO A 129 -14.14 0.15 -14.82
C PRO A 129 -14.09 -0.61 -16.15
N LEU A 130 -14.41 0.05 -17.28
CA LEU A 130 -14.35 -0.59 -18.60
C LEU A 130 -12.93 -0.73 -19.13
N THR A 131 -12.07 0.24 -18.82
CA THR A 131 -10.69 0.26 -19.32
C THR A 131 -9.66 -0.12 -18.25
N GLY A 132 -10.08 -0.18 -16.98
CA GLY A 132 -9.17 -0.37 -15.86
C GLY A 132 -8.28 0.86 -15.56
N GLN A 133 -8.49 1.99 -16.25
CA GLN A 133 -7.73 3.22 -15.97
C GLN A 133 -8.19 3.87 -14.69
N VAL A 134 -7.26 4.09 -13.78
CA VAL A 134 -7.54 4.68 -12.47
C VAL A 134 -6.50 5.73 -12.12
N THR A 135 -6.97 6.89 -11.71
CA THR A 135 -6.14 7.99 -11.20
C THR A 135 -6.54 8.32 -9.77
N VAL A 136 -5.57 8.63 -8.92
CA VAL A 136 -5.80 9.13 -7.55
C VAL A 136 -5.13 10.49 -7.38
N ASP A 137 -5.84 11.43 -6.74
CA ASP A 137 -5.26 12.67 -6.26
C ASP A 137 -4.63 12.41 -4.88
N LEU A 138 -3.32 12.61 -4.77
CA LEU A 138 -2.56 12.41 -3.53
C LEU A 138 -2.32 13.74 -2.81
N PRO A 139 -2.16 13.72 -1.48
CA PRO A 139 -1.79 14.94 -0.76
C PRO A 139 -0.42 15.44 -1.24
N PRO A 140 -0.20 16.76 -1.28
CA PRO A 140 1.11 17.31 -1.57
C PRO A 140 2.16 16.82 -0.56
N PRO A 141 3.32 16.32 -1.01
CA PRO A 141 4.41 16.01 -0.10
C PRO A 141 5.03 17.32 0.44
N GLN A 142 5.51 17.25 1.67
CA GLN A 142 6.34 18.29 2.25
C GLN A 142 7.80 18.00 1.93
N ALA A 143 8.53 19.00 1.38
CA ALA A 143 9.96 18.89 1.16
C ALA A 143 10.72 19.20 2.46
N GLN A 144 11.63 18.29 2.86
CA GLN A 144 12.44 18.46 4.08
C GLN A 144 13.95 18.45 3.77
N GLY A 145 14.36 19.29 2.86
CA GLY A 145 15.79 19.49 2.61
C GLY A 145 16.46 18.34 1.85
N THR A 146 17.75 18.16 2.15
CA THR A 146 18.60 17.16 1.53
C THR A 146 19.32 16.32 2.57
N ARG A 147 19.71 15.11 2.20
CA ARG A 147 20.47 14.17 3.03
C ARG A 147 21.61 13.56 2.21
N SER A 148 22.76 13.38 2.82
CA SER A 148 23.86 12.66 2.18
C SER A 148 23.62 11.16 2.27
N LEU A 149 23.42 10.50 1.11
CA LEU A 149 23.25 9.05 0.97
C LEU A 149 23.95 8.57 -0.28
N PHE A 150 24.59 7.41 -0.21
CA PHE A 150 25.32 6.80 -1.35
C PHE A 150 26.31 7.76 -2.02
N GLY A 151 26.98 8.61 -1.21
CA GLY A 151 27.94 9.60 -1.71
C GLY A 151 27.35 10.78 -2.47
N GLN A 152 26.03 10.97 -2.42
CA GLN A 152 25.33 12.08 -3.10
C GLN A 152 24.37 12.81 -2.17
N GLN A 153 23.99 14.04 -2.54
CA GLN A 153 22.94 14.80 -1.88
C GLN A 153 21.58 14.35 -2.43
N ALA A 154 20.82 13.65 -1.60
CA ALA A 154 19.49 13.15 -1.92
C ALA A 154 18.40 14.07 -1.35
N SER A 155 17.34 14.29 -2.10
CA SER A 155 16.18 15.08 -1.64
C SER A 155 15.22 14.23 -0.82
N VAL A 156 14.65 14.81 0.24
CA VAL A 156 13.67 14.13 1.11
C VAL A 156 12.30 14.73 0.90
N LEU A 157 11.29 13.86 0.69
CA LEU A 157 9.88 14.21 0.55
C LEU A 157 9.04 13.39 1.52
N HIS A 158 8.18 14.05 2.30
CA HIS A 158 7.28 13.42 3.25
C HIS A 158 5.83 13.48 2.78
N PHE A 159 5.21 12.31 2.64
CA PHE A 159 3.77 12.13 2.57
C PHE A 159 3.23 11.70 3.94
N PRO A 160 1.92 11.80 4.19
CA PRO A 160 1.33 11.22 5.38
C PRO A 160 1.63 9.72 5.50
N GLY A 161 2.37 9.33 6.53
CA GLY A 161 2.73 7.94 6.81
C GLY A 161 3.76 7.28 5.88
N LEU A 162 4.34 8.01 4.92
CA LEU A 162 5.37 7.48 4.02
C LEU A 162 6.30 8.58 3.53
N SER A 163 7.60 8.38 3.69
CA SER A 163 8.61 9.34 3.24
C SER A 163 9.57 8.71 2.25
N TYR A 164 10.05 9.53 1.32
CA TYR A 164 11.00 9.09 0.30
C TYR A 164 12.28 9.90 0.30
N VAL A 165 13.38 9.19 0.06
CA VAL A 165 14.65 9.80 -0.33
C VAL A 165 14.83 9.58 -1.83
N ILE A 166 15.13 10.65 -2.57
CA ILE A 166 15.32 10.63 -4.02
C ILE A 166 16.82 10.74 -4.32
N CYS A 167 17.36 9.67 -4.90
CA CYS A 167 18.74 9.54 -5.32
C CYS A 167 18.84 9.46 -6.85
N GLN A 168 19.98 9.89 -7.41
CA GLN A 168 20.32 9.57 -8.79
C GLN A 168 21.01 8.20 -8.85
N GLY A 169 20.69 7.41 -9.87
CA GLY A 169 21.27 6.08 -10.08
C GLY A 169 20.38 5.17 -10.91
N SER A 170 20.96 4.09 -11.40
CA SER A 170 20.29 3.13 -12.28
C SER A 170 19.80 1.85 -11.56
N ALA A 171 20.35 1.56 -10.38
CA ALA A 171 20.06 0.35 -9.64
C ALA A 171 19.81 0.64 -8.16
N LEU A 172 18.96 -0.19 -7.56
CA LEU A 172 18.79 -0.22 -6.11
C LEU A 172 19.98 -0.99 -5.49
N PRO A 173 20.42 -0.59 -4.28
CA PRO A 173 21.32 -1.41 -3.47
C PRO A 173 20.74 -2.80 -3.16
N PRO A 174 21.57 -3.77 -2.71
CA PRO A 174 21.09 -5.08 -2.29
C PRO A 174 20.09 -5.00 -1.12
N ASP A 175 19.17 -5.95 -1.05
CA ASP A 175 18.10 -6.01 -0.04
C ASP A 175 18.56 -5.81 1.41
N PRO A 176 19.66 -6.43 1.89
CA PRO A 176 20.12 -6.22 3.25
C PRO A 176 20.52 -4.78 3.55
N GLU A 177 21.16 -4.12 2.58
CA GLU A 177 21.56 -2.70 2.69
C GLU A 177 20.34 -1.79 2.67
N LEU A 178 19.40 -2.03 1.74
CA LEU A 178 18.12 -1.31 1.66
C LEU A 178 17.32 -1.44 2.95
N ARG A 179 17.19 -2.66 3.48
CA ARG A 179 16.46 -2.93 4.72
C ARG A 179 17.07 -2.17 5.89
N THR A 180 18.40 -2.22 6.04
CA THR A 180 19.12 -1.52 7.10
C THR A 180 18.89 -0.01 7.00
N LEU A 181 19.13 0.56 5.82
CA LEU A 181 18.94 2.00 5.58
C LEU A 181 17.49 2.43 5.85
N LEU A 182 16.53 1.77 5.23
CA LEU A 182 15.13 2.20 5.30
C LEU A 182 14.53 1.98 6.68
N SER A 183 14.95 0.96 7.43
CA SER A 183 14.55 0.77 8.82
C SER A 183 15.06 1.89 9.72
N GLN A 184 16.32 2.31 9.54
CA GLN A 184 16.89 3.45 10.26
C GLN A 184 16.15 4.76 9.95
N LEU A 185 15.85 5.02 8.65
CA LEU A 185 15.09 6.19 8.24
C LEU A 185 13.67 6.19 8.80
N ALA A 186 12.98 5.06 8.79
CA ALA A 186 11.64 4.95 9.34
C ALA A 186 11.61 5.21 10.85
N GLN A 187 12.62 4.72 11.58
CA GLN A 187 12.79 4.96 13.02
C GLN A 187 13.12 6.43 13.30
N GLU A 188 14.09 7.01 12.58
CA GLU A 188 14.49 8.41 12.73
C GLU A 188 13.33 9.38 12.48
N TRP A 189 12.50 9.08 11.50
CA TRP A 189 11.36 9.92 11.13
C TRP A 189 10.06 9.56 11.86
N GLU A 190 10.08 8.52 12.68
CA GLU A 190 8.91 8.02 13.43
C GLU A 190 7.68 7.79 12.53
N ILE A 191 7.89 7.17 11.36
CA ILE A 191 6.85 7.01 10.33
C ILE A 191 6.54 5.55 10.01
N PRO A 192 5.29 5.25 9.57
CA PRO A 192 4.86 3.91 9.17
C PRO A 192 5.62 3.30 7.99
N GLY A 193 6.24 4.12 7.14
CA GLY A 193 7.00 3.62 5.99
C GLY A 193 8.08 4.58 5.52
N ALA A 194 9.23 4.04 5.12
CA ALA A 194 10.32 4.78 4.48
C ALA A 194 10.63 4.17 3.12
N GLY A 195 10.92 5.00 2.13
CA GLY A 195 11.26 4.56 0.78
C GLY A 195 12.46 5.29 0.21
N VAL A 196 13.06 4.66 -0.78
CA VAL A 196 14.10 5.26 -1.62
C VAL A 196 13.71 5.17 -3.08
N LEU A 197 13.98 6.22 -3.83
CA LEU A 197 13.82 6.29 -5.28
C LEU A 197 15.19 6.46 -5.92
N PHE A 198 15.51 5.61 -6.87
CA PHE A 198 16.66 5.78 -7.75
C PHE A 198 16.17 6.18 -9.13
N TRP A 199 16.59 7.36 -9.54
CA TRP A 199 16.25 7.98 -10.81
C TRP A 199 17.46 7.98 -11.75
N ASN A 200 17.30 7.37 -12.91
CA ASN A 200 18.27 7.45 -14.00
C ASN A 200 17.84 8.51 -15.01
N PRO A 201 18.50 9.69 -15.05
CA PRO A 201 18.11 10.77 -15.96
C PRO A 201 18.39 10.46 -17.44
N GLN A 202 19.34 9.58 -17.76
CA GLN A 202 19.68 9.20 -19.13
C GLN A 202 18.60 8.32 -19.75
N GLU A 203 18.01 7.44 -18.95
CA GLU A 203 16.97 6.51 -19.39
C GLU A 203 15.55 7.01 -19.12
N ASP A 204 15.40 8.12 -18.39
CA ASP A 204 14.12 8.59 -17.83
C ASP A 204 13.38 7.47 -17.09
N PHE A 205 14.09 6.77 -16.19
CA PHE A 205 13.65 5.54 -15.56
C PHE A 205 13.84 5.57 -14.05
N MET A 206 12.85 5.07 -13.32
CA MET A 206 12.83 5.07 -11.86
C MET A 206 12.68 3.65 -11.30
N ARG A 207 13.42 3.37 -10.23
CA ARG A 207 13.22 2.21 -9.36
C ARG A 207 12.92 2.68 -7.94
N SER A 208 12.12 1.93 -7.20
CA SER A 208 11.80 2.28 -5.82
C SER A 208 11.83 1.06 -4.91
N ALA A 209 12.19 1.30 -3.65
CA ALA A 209 12.01 0.36 -2.55
C ALA A 209 11.32 1.07 -1.39
N VAL A 210 10.48 0.33 -0.66
CA VAL A 210 9.75 0.82 0.53
C VAL A 210 9.87 -0.22 1.63
N TYR A 211 10.23 0.22 2.82
CA TYR A 211 10.22 -0.61 4.01
C TYR A 211 9.09 -0.19 4.95
N LEU A 212 8.37 -1.19 5.46
CA LEU A 212 7.22 -1.06 6.36
C LEU A 212 7.56 -1.71 7.70
N PRO A 213 7.99 -0.94 8.72
CA PRO A 213 8.50 -1.49 9.99
C PRO A 213 7.50 -2.39 10.71
N LYS A 214 6.24 -1.99 10.78
CA LYS A 214 5.20 -2.72 11.52
C LYS A 214 4.99 -4.16 11.02
N THR A 215 5.23 -4.41 9.75
CA THR A 215 5.10 -5.74 9.13
C THR A 215 6.45 -6.36 8.78
N ASP A 216 7.55 -5.68 9.07
CA ASP A 216 8.92 -6.03 8.67
C ASP A 216 9.02 -6.38 7.18
N THR A 217 8.36 -5.60 6.33
CA THR A 217 8.27 -5.89 4.91
C THR A 217 9.10 -4.90 4.09
N LEU A 218 10.04 -5.41 3.31
CA LEU A 218 10.73 -4.67 2.25
C LEU A 218 10.03 -4.96 0.92
N LEU A 219 9.49 -3.92 0.29
CA LEU A 219 8.83 -3.97 -1.01
C LEU A 219 9.71 -3.33 -2.07
N GLN A 220 9.85 -3.99 -3.21
CA GLN A 220 10.39 -3.41 -4.43
C GLN A 220 9.34 -3.54 -5.54
N PRO A 221 8.27 -2.74 -5.48
CA PRO A 221 7.17 -2.87 -6.41
C PRO A 221 7.65 -2.58 -7.84
N PRO A 222 7.28 -3.39 -8.82
CA PRO A 222 7.62 -3.14 -10.21
C PRO A 222 7.04 -1.81 -10.71
N CYS A 223 5.94 -1.37 -10.10
CA CYS A 223 5.32 -0.08 -10.35
C CYS A 223 4.76 0.49 -9.03
N CYS A 224 5.14 1.71 -8.67
CA CYS A 224 4.74 2.35 -7.41
C CYS A 224 4.18 3.75 -7.67
N SER A 225 2.89 3.95 -7.41
CA SER A 225 2.19 5.21 -7.63
C SER A 225 2.67 6.32 -6.72
N THR A 226 2.86 6.03 -5.42
CA THR A 226 3.31 7.06 -4.47
C THR A 226 4.73 7.53 -4.79
N ALA A 227 5.60 6.59 -5.21
CA ALA A 227 6.95 6.90 -5.67
C ALA A 227 6.94 7.75 -6.96
N ALA A 228 6.09 7.40 -7.93
CA ALA A 228 5.93 8.17 -9.16
C ALA A 228 5.43 9.60 -8.88
N ALA A 229 4.49 9.74 -7.94
CA ALA A 229 4.01 11.05 -7.49
C ALA A 229 5.11 11.86 -6.80
N ALA A 230 5.93 11.23 -5.94
CA ALA A 230 7.08 11.86 -5.31
C ALA A 230 8.07 12.38 -6.35
N MET A 231 8.42 11.56 -7.34
CA MET A 231 9.31 11.94 -8.43
C MET A 231 8.75 13.11 -9.24
N ALA A 232 7.46 13.06 -9.59
CA ALA A 232 6.82 14.14 -10.35
C ALA A 232 6.80 15.45 -9.57
N ALA A 233 6.46 15.42 -8.28
CA ALA A 233 6.49 16.58 -7.40
C ALA A 233 7.91 17.17 -7.29
N TRP A 234 8.93 16.31 -7.14
CA TRP A 234 10.33 16.72 -7.09
C TRP A 234 10.78 17.41 -8.38
N HIS A 235 10.42 16.89 -9.53
CA HIS A 235 10.75 17.51 -10.82
C HIS A 235 10.08 18.86 -11.02
N ALA A 236 8.80 19.00 -10.65
CA ALA A 236 8.02 20.21 -10.87
C ALA A 236 8.29 21.31 -9.83
N ARG A 237 8.95 21.02 -8.70
CA ARG A 237 9.04 21.88 -7.49
C ARG A 237 9.51 23.34 -7.69
N ARG A 238 10.12 23.65 -8.83
CA ARG A 238 10.64 25.00 -9.16
C ARG A 238 9.99 25.60 -10.40
N GLN A 239 8.87 25.04 -10.86
CA GLN A 239 8.27 25.41 -12.14
C GLN A 239 6.79 25.70 -11.92
N GLU A 240 6.36 26.93 -12.19
CA GLU A 240 4.94 27.29 -12.19
C GLU A 240 4.15 26.57 -13.28
N GLY A 241 2.87 26.34 -13.04
CA GLY A 241 1.94 25.80 -14.02
C GLY A 241 1.58 24.33 -13.85
N LEU A 242 1.04 23.76 -14.93
CA LEU A 242 0.58 22.38 -14.98
C LEU A 242 1.61 21.49 -15.70
N HIS A 243 2.11 20.50 -14.97
CA HIS A 243 3.13 19.55 -15.45
C HIS A 243 2.53 18.17 -15.56
N LYS A 244 2.54 17.61 -16.75
CA LYS A 244 2.17 16.21 -17.01
C LYS A 244 3.43 15.44 -17.37
N ARG A 245 3.62 14.28 -16.73
CA ARG A 245 4.78 13.45 -16.98
C ARG A 245 4.41 11.97 -16.94
N THR A 246 5.05 11.19 -17.80
CA THR A 246 5.03 9.73 -17.74
C THR A 246 6.25 9.27 -16.96
N ILE A 247 6.05 8.52 -15.89
CA ILE A 247 7.12 7.95 -15.06
C ILE A 247 7.28 6.48 -15.45
N ARG A 248 8.45 6.14 -15.99
CA ARG A 248 8.81 4.76 -16.38
C ARG A 248 9.38 4.00 -15.21
N GLN A 249 8.92 2.78 -15.01
CA GLN A 249 9.31 1.87 -13.92
C GLN A 249 9.43 0.44 -14.45
N PRO A 250 10.01 -0.53 -13.71
CA PRO A 250 10.17 -1.91 -14.18
C PRO A 250 8.88 -2.58 -14.68
N GLY A 251 7.75 -2.33 -14.02
CA GLY A 251 6.44 -2.92 -14.36
C GLY A 251 5.58 -2.08 -15.30
N GLY A 252 6.12 -1.01 -15.89
CA GLY A 252 5.36 -0.18 -16.81
C GLY A 252 5.48 1.32 -16.57
N THR A 253 4.43 2.05 -16.91
CA THR A 253 4.43 3.51 -16.85
C THR A 253 3.22 4.02 -16.05
N LEU A 254 3.43 5.11 -15.32
CA LEU A 254 2.36 5.86 -14.65
C LEU A 254 2.33 7.29 -15.15
N GLN A 255 1.11 7.80 -15.38
CA GLN A 255 0.88 9.18 -15.74
C GLN A 255 0.76 10.02 -14.46
N THR A 256 1.49 11.11 -14.40
CA THR A 256 1.42 12.05 -13.27
C THR A 256 1.00 13.43 -13.74
N THR A 257 0.27 14.13 -12.88
CA THR A 257 -0.09 15.53 -13.09
C THR A 257 0.22 16.32 -11.82
N VAL A 258 1.00 17.36 -11.96
CA VAL A 258 1.39 18.28 -10.89
C VAL A 258 0.96 19.68 -11.27
N ALA A 259 0.26 20.38 -10.39
CA ALA A 259 -0.05 21.79 -10.57
C ALA A 259 0.64 22.61 -9.49
N ILE A 260 1.49 23.55 -9.90
CA ILE A 260 2.16 24.53 -9.03
C ILE A 260 1.52 25.90 -9.29
N GLN A 261 1.13 26.58 -8.21
CA GLN A 261 0.55 27.92 -8.28
C GLN A 261 1.06 28.76 -7.10
N GLY A 262 1.66 29.91 -7.40
CA GLY A 262 2.27 30.78 -6.39
C GLY A 262 3.37 30.08 -5.61
N GLY A 263 4.21 29.29 -6.27
CA GLY A 263 5.29 28.50 -5.66
C GLY A 263 4.82 27.31 -4.82
N SER A 264 3.52 27.04 -4.77
CA SER A 264 2.94 25.97 -3.94
C SER A 264 2.34 24.86 -4.79
N LEU A 265 2.56 23.61 -4.44
CA LEU A 265 1.95 22.45 -5.08
C LEU A 265 0.47 22.38 -4.67
N ARG A 266 -0.43 22.56 -5.65
CA ARG A 266 -1.89 22.60 -5.46
C ARG A 266 -2.57 21.31 -5.82
N ARG A 267 -2.01 20.55 -6.74
CA ARG A 267 -2.53 19.26 -7.15
C ARG A 267 -1.39 18.30 -7.47
N LEU A 268 -1.55 17.06 -7.02
CA LEU A 268 -0.69 15.95 -7.35
C LEU A 268 -1.57 14.74 -7.64
N SER A 269 -1.54 14.26 -8.87
CA SER A 269 -2.29 13.05 -9.23
C SER A 269 -1.41 12.06 -9.95
N VAL A 270 -1.71 10.77 -9.76
CA VAL A 270 -1.05 9.66 -10.41
C VAL A 270 -2.07 8.66 -10.91
N GLY A 271 -1.89 8.18 -12.13
CA GLY A 271 -2.80 7.26 -12.79
C GLY A 271 -2.11 6.24 -13.66
N GLY A 272 -2.84 5.18 -13.97
CA GLY A 272 -2.42 4.11 -14.85
C GLY A 272 -3.39 2.94 -14.76
N PRO A 273 -3.12 1.83 -15.46
CA PRO A 273 -3.97 0.66 -15.46
C PRO A 273 -3.98 -0.01 -14.08
N VAL A 274 -5.13 -0.58 -13.74
CA VAL A 274 -5.36 -1.47 -12.59
C VAL A 274 -6.18 -2.64 -13.10
N THR A 275 -5.76 -3.85 -12.78
CA THR A 275 -6.50 -5.08 -13.09
C THR A 275 -7.08 -5.65 -11.79
N LEU A 276 -8.34 -6.03 -11.81
CA LEU A 276 -8.97 -6.80 -10.75
C LEU A 276 -9.05 -8.27 -11.20
N GLY A 277 -8.49 -9.14 -10.39
CA GLY A 277 -8.62 -10.57 -10.57
C GLY A 277 -9.88 -11.12 -9.89
N PRO A 278 -10.01 -12.45 -9.81
CA PRO A 278 -11.14 -13.12 -9.20
C PRO A 278 -11.23 -12.83 -7.69
N ALA A 279 -12.45 -12.98 -7.16
CA ALA A 279 -12.68 -13.02 -5.73
C ALA A 279 -12.51 -14.45 -5.21
N TYR A 280 -11.99 -14.59 -4.01
CA TYR A 280 -11.74 -15.85 -3.33
C TYR A 280 -12.31 -15.83 -1.92
N GLU A 281 -12.58 -17.02 -1.40
CA GLU A 281 -12.84 -17.23 0.03
C GLU A 281 -11.83 -18.27 0.56
N ILE A 282 -11.26 -17.97 1.71
CA ILE A 282 -10.36 -18.88 2.42
C ILE A 282 -10.81 -19.01 3.88
N ALA A 283 -10.70 -20.20 4.44
CA ALA A 283 -10.97 -20.46 5.85
C ALA A 283 -9.64 -20.54 6.61
N PHE A 284 -9.52 -19.83 7.73
CA PHE A 284 -8.39 -19.83 8.65
C PHE A 284 -8.76 -20.41 9.99
#